data_6b5842610e7ec52efc1dc42f70614a7f
#
_entry.id   6b5842610e7ec52efc1dc42f70614a7f
#
_cell.length_a   1.000
_cell.length_b   1.000
_cell.length_c   1.000
_cell.angle_alpha   90.00
_cell.angle_beta   90.00
_cell.angle_gamma   90.00
#
_symmetry.space_group_name_H-M   'P 1'
#
loop_
_entity.id
_entity.type
_entity.pdbx_description
1 polymer ?
#
loop_
_entity_poly.entity_id
_entity_poly.type
_entity_poly.pdbx_seq_one_letter_code
_entity_poly.pdbx_strand_id
1 'polypeptide(L)'
;MPMVDIDWLKDHVEVPEGLTYEQLAKDLVKVGLEEEEIHTSQLVGPIVVGYVVDATPEPQKNGKIINWCHVDVGDEYNETDENGNKVPRGIICGAPNMAAGEKVVVTLPGAVLPGDFKIEPRKTYGHISNGMCASERELGLGDSHDGIILLRKYGFTPEEYEKLQPGDDAMHLLHLDEPLLEINITPDRGYAFSYRGVSREYHHSTGAAYTDPAVALNEKAPITKGLPEGTKTDIEVIVDDNNPIHGVVGCDRYYARAVKGFDPASHTPNWMRRRLTLSLIHI
;
A
#
# COMPACT_ATOMS: atom_id res chain seq x y z
N MET A 1 -4.38 -11.70 12.39
CA MET A 1 -3.85 -11.04 13.60
C MET A 1 -3.45 -9.62 13.26
N PRO A 2 -3.41 -8.65 14.20
CA PRO A 2 -3.04 -7.27 13.89
C PRO A 2 -1.58 -7.14 13.48
N MET A 3 -1.36 -6.40 12.39
CA MET A 3 -0.04 -6.01 11.93
C MET A 3 0.29 -4.62 12.47
N VAL A 4 1.44 -4.47 13.12
CA VAL A 4 1.90 -3.21 13.70
C VAL A 4 3.07 -2.69 12.90
N ASP A 5 2.90 -1.51 12.35
CA ASP A 5 3.90 -0.71 11.66
C ASP A 5 4.40 0.39 12.62
N ILE A 6 5.71 0.52 12.78
CA ILE A 6 6.31 1.52 13.67
C ILE A 6 6.01 2.94 13.20
N ASP A 7 5.98 3.20 11.90
CA ASP A 7 5.72 4.54 11.39
C ASP A 7 4.27 4.98 11.61
N TRP A 8 3.33 4.04 11.50
CA TRP A 8 1.94 4.36 11.86
C TRP A 8 1.76 4.50 13.38
N LEU A 9 2.54 3.76 14.18
CA LEU A 9 2.51 3.87 15.64
C LEU A 9 2.88 5.30 16.10
N LYS A 10 3.83 5.95 15.40
CA LYS A 10 4.29 7.33 15.65
C LYS A 10 3.18 8.39 15.56
N ASP A 11 2.09 8.13 14.86
CA ASP A 11 0.94 9.04 14.82
C ASP A 11 0.27 9.20 16.19
N HIS A 12 0.46 8.26 17.09
CA HIS A 12 -0.24 8.18 18.38
C HIS A 12 0.69 8.25 19.59
N VAL A 13 1.94 7.81 19.47
CA VAL A 13 2.87 7.72 20.58
C VAL A 13 4.28 8.09 20.16
N GLU A 14 5.03 8.73 21.05
CA GLU A 14 6.43 9.00 20.80
C GLU A 14 7.21 7.67 20.77
N VAL A 15 7.96 7.48 19.69
CA VAL A 15 8.76 6.27 19.44
C VAL A 15 10.23 6.70 19.37
N PRO A 16 11.15 6.03 20.10
CA PRO A 16 12.58 6.31 20.00
C PRO A 16 13.09 6.15 18.58
N GLU A 17 14.02 7.01 18.18
CA GLU A 17 14.72 6.85 16.91
C GLU A 17 15.48 5.51 16.90
N GLY A 18 15.33 4.75 15.79
CA GLY A 18 15.96 3.44 15.66
C GLY A 18 15.30 2.32 16.46
N LEU A 19 14.04 2.48 16.93
CA LEU A 19 13.30 1.37 17.53
C LEU A 19 13.22 0.22 16.51
N THR A 20 13.67 -0.96 16.94
CA THR A 20 13.55 -2.18 16.12
C THR A 20 12.25 -2.93 16.44
N TYR A 21 11.79 -3.79 15.53
CA TYR A 21 10.59 -4.60 15.73
C TYR A 21 10.75 -5.60 16.86
N GLU A 22 11.95 -6.14 17.09
CA GLU A 22 12.27 -7.01 18.23
C GLU A 22 12.17 -6.27 19.56
N GLN A 23 12.56 -4.98 19.59
CA GLN A 23 12.43 -4.18 20.81
C GLN A 23 10.95 -3.80 21.03
N LEU A 24 10.22 -3.45 19.96
CA LEU A 24 8.78 -3.19 20.04
C LEU A 24 8.03 -4.41 20.61
N ALA A 25 8.33 -5.61 20.11
CA ALA A 25 7.74 -6.86 20.61
C ALA A 25 8.03 -7.07 22.11
N LYS A 26 9.28 -6.86 22.55
CA LYS A 26 9.66 -6.92 23.98
C LYS A 26 8.93 -5.89 24.84
N ASP A 27 8.63 -4.73 24.31
CA ASP A 27 7.90 -3.72 25.04
C ASP A 27 6.41 -4.03 25.11
N LEU A 28 5.81 -4.55 24.04
CA LEU A 28 4.39 -4.90 24.00
C LEU A 28 4.05 -6.15 24.84
N VAL A 29 4.96 -7.13 24.94
CA VAL A 29 4.72 -8.31 25.77
C VAL A 29 4.61 -7.98 27.25
N LYS A 30 5.25 -6.92 27.75
CA LYS A 30 5.15 -6.46 29.15
C LYS A 30 3.72 -6.09 29.55
N VAL A 31 2.90 -5.73 28.58
CA VAL A 31 1.49 -5.38 28.76
C VAL A 31 0.56 -6.47 28.20
N GLY A 32 1.11 -7.66 27.87
CA GLY A 32 0.38 -8.85 27.46
C GLY A 32 -0.10 -8.82 26.00
N LEU A 33 0.59 -8.11 25.14
CA LEU A 33 0.45 -8.22 23.68
C LEU A 33 1.67 -9.02 23.18
N GLU A 34 1.47 -10.30 22.93
CA GLU A 34 2.54 -11.22 22.56
C GLU A 34 2.83 -11.13 21.05
N GLU A 35 4.11 -11.23 20.70
CA GLU A 35 4.55 -11.38 19.32
C GLU A 35 4.09 -12.73 18.77
N GLU A 36 3.48 -12.72 17.60
CA GLU A 36 3.22 -13.93 16.82
C GLU A 36 4.34 -14.12 15.80
N GLU A 37 4.64 -13.10 15.01
CA GLU A 37 5.70 -13.15 14.00
C GLU A 37 6.17 -11.73 13.63
N ILE A 38 7.45 -11.59 13.26
CA ILE A 38 7.98 -10.40 12.59
C ILE A 38 8.08 -10.74 11.10
N HIS A 39 7.13 -10.23 10.33
CA HIS A 39 7.10 -10.40 8.89
C HIS A 39 8.14 -9.50 8.22
N THR A 40 8.94 -10.09 7.37
CA THR A 40 9.88 -9.37 6.49
C THR A 40 9.49 -9.58 5.03
N SER A 41 9.94 -8.70 4.17
CA SER A 41 9.66 -8.83 2.74
C SER A 41 10.14 -10.17 2.19
N GLN A 42 9.29 -10.83 1.42
CA GLN A 42 9.67 -12.01 0.62
C GLN A 42 10.29 -11.63 -0.73
N LEU A 43 10.25 -10.34 -1.06
CA LEU A 43 10.84 -9.79 -2.27
C LEU A 43 12.32 -9.51 -2.04
N VAL A 44 13.15 -9.90 -2.98
CA VAL A 44 14.61 -9.69 -2.91
C VAL A 44 15.12 -9.24 -4.28
N GLY A 45 16.14 -8.39 -4.27
CA GLY A 45 16.86 -7.98 -5.47
C GLY A 45 16.28 -6.74 -6.15
N PRO A 46 16.70 -6.43 -7.37
CA PRO A 46 16.40 -5.16 -7.99
C PRO A 46 14.96 -5.12 -8.52
N ILE A 47 14.12 -4.33 -7.84
CA ILE A 47 12.76 -3.98 -8.24
C ILE A 47 12.71 -2.46 -8.31
N VAL A 48 12.57 -1.91 -9.51
CA VAL A 48 12.83 -0.49 -9.75
C VAL A 48 11.71 0.18 -10.54
N VAL A 49 11.71 1.50 -10.51
CA VAL A 49 10.89 2.30 -11.42
C VAL A 49 11.46 2.20 -12.82
N GLY A 50 10.60 1.90 -13.80
CA GLY A 50 10.94 1.91 -15.21
C GLY A 50 10.10 2.95 -15.96
N TYR A 51 10.69 3.56 -16.98
CA TYR A 51 9.97 4.42 -17.93
C TYR A 51 9.86 3.70 -19.28
N VAL A 52 8.66 3.50 -19.76
CA VAL A 52 8.38 2.83 -21.04
C VAL A 52 8.67 3.78 -22.19
N VAL A 53 9.80 3.60 -22.86
CA VAL A 53 10.22 4.41 -23.99
C VAL A 53 9.33 4.13 -25.19
N ASP A 54 9.12 2.87 -25.49
CA ASP A 54 8.21 2.39 -26.53
C ASP A 54 7.56 1.05 -26.16
N ALA A 55 6.43 0.75 -26.82
CA ALA A 55 5.71 -0.51 -26.66
C ALA A 55 5.08 -0.86 -28.02
N THR A 56 5.61 -1.87 -28.68
CA THR A 56 5.14 -2.33 -29.97
C THR A 56 4.29 -3.59 -29.83
N PRO A 57 2.99 -3.56 -30.16
CA PRO A 57 2.13 -4.73 -30.07
C PRO A 57 2.48 -5.74 -31.19
N GLU A 58 2.68 -7.00 -30.81
CA GLU A 58 2.98 -8.10 -31.72
C GLU A 58 1.93 -9.21 -31.60
N PRO A 59 1.08 -9.39 -32.62
CA PRO A 59 0.14 -10.51 -32.66
C PRO A 59 0.87 -11.85 -32.77
N GLN A 60 0.49 -12.80 -31.93
CA GLN A 60 1.08 -14.13 -31.89
C GLN A 60 0.18 -15.17 -32.60
N LYS A 61 0.76 -16.27 -33.05
CA LYS A 61 0.05 -17.36 -33.76
C LYS A 61 -1.10 -17.99 -32.94
N ASN A 62 -1.05 -17.88 -31.62
CA ASN A 62 -2.07 -18.38 -30.71
C ASN A 62 -3.20 -17.37 -30.43
N GLY A 63 -3.25 -16.25 -31.17
CA GLY A 63 -4.26 -15.19 -31.00
C GLY A 63 -3.97 -14.21 -29.85
N LYS A 64 -2.91 -14.41 -29.07
CA LYS A 64 -2.50 -13.43 -28.05
C LYS A 64 -1.78 -12.26 -28.70
N ILE A 65 -1.88 -11.07 -28.09
CA ILE A 65 -1.07 -9.91 -28.43
C ILE A 65 -0.10 -9.71 -27.25
N ILE A 66 1.19 -9.63 -27.56
CA ILE A 66 2.21 -9.24 -26.61
C ILE A 66 2.74 -7.86 -27.03
N ASN A 67 3.30 -7.11 -26.08
CA ASN A 67 4.04 -5.90 -26.39
C ASN A 67 5.52 -6.18 -26.24
N TRP A 68 6.29 -5.88 -27.29
CA TRP A 68 7.73 -5.74 -27.20
C TRP A 68 8.06 -4.32 -26.79
N CYS A 69 8.66 -4.15 -25.62
CA CYS A 69 8.87 -2.86 -24.99
C CYS A 69 10.34 -2.58 -24.78
N HIS A 70 10.74 -1.32 -24.93
CA HIS A 70 12.01 -0.81 -24.42
C HIS A 70 11.71 0.02 -23.18
N VAL A 71 12.27 -0.40 -22.05
CA VAL A 71 12.04 0.22 -20.76
C VAL A 71 13.35 0.75 -20.20
N ASP A 72 13.42 2.06 -20.00
CA ASP A 72 14.52 2.70 -19.29
C ASP A 72 14.36 2.42 -17.78
N VAL A 73 15.36 1.80 -17.21
CA VAL A 73 15.42 1.42 -15.78
C VAL A 73 16.57 2.11 -15.05
N GLY A 74 17.04 3.23 -15.60
CA GLY A 74 18.17 4.01 -15.09
C GLY A 74 19.52 3.46 -15.52
N ASP A 75 20.53 4.33 -15.52
CA ASP A 75 21.86 4.02 -16.04
C ASP A 75 22.53 2.84 -15.34
N GLU A 76 22.24 2.64 -14.05
CA GLU A 76 22.78 1.51 -13.28
C GLU A 76 22.28 0.16 -13.81
N TYR A 77 21.01 0.10 -14.17
CA TYR A 77 20.31 -1.14 -14.54
C TYR A 77 20.09 -1.31 -16.04
N ASN A 78 20.24 -0.25 -16.82
CA ASN A 78 20.13 -0.31 -18.27
C ASN A 78 21.17 -1.25 -18.90
N GLU A 79 20.86 -1.81 -20.05
CA GLU A 79 21.79 -2.61 -20.82
C GLU A 79 22.92 -1.76 -21.39
N THR A 80 24.00 -2.42 -21.81
CA THR A 80 25.11 -1.76 -22.49
C THR A 80 25.21 -2.32 -23.91
N ASP A 81 25.12 -1.45 -24.92
CA ASP A 81 25.22 -1.83 -26.32
C ASP A 81 26.67 -2.17 -26.70
N GLU A 82 26.86 -2.61 -27.92
CA GLU A 82 28.19 -2.95 -28.49
C GLU A 82 29.17 -1.76 -28.52
N ASN A 83 28.65 -0.55 -28.45
CA ASN A 83 29.44 0.69 -28.46
C ASN A 83 29.74 1.20 -27.04
N GLY A 84 29.24 0.51 -26.01
CA GLY A 84 29.39 0.91 -24.62
C GLY A 84 28.35 1.92 -24.10
N ASN A 85 27.31 2.23 -24.88
CA ASN A 85 26.26 3.14 -24.46
C ASN A 85 25.21 2.42 -23.61
N LYS A 86 24.62 3.14 -22.64
CA LYS A 86 23.47 2.65 -21.90
C LYS A 86 22.21 2.74 -22.77
N VAL A 87 21.49 1.62 -22.85
CA VAL A 87 20.27 1.49 -23.64
C VAL A 87 19.15 0.86 -22.82
N PRO A 88 17.89 1.26 -23.04
CA PRO A 88 16.75 0.67 -22.35
C PRO A 88 16.69 -0.85 -22.52
N ARG A 89 16.16 -1.54 -21.50
CA ARG A 89 16.01 -3.00 -21.55
C ARG A 89 14.86 -3.41 -22.44
N GLY A 90 15.10 -4.47 -23.21
CA GLY A 90 14.05 -5.16 -23.93
C GLY A 90 13.21 -6.03 -23.00
N ILE A 91 11.92 -5.78 -22.91
CA ILE A 91 10.99 -6.51 -22.03
C ILE A 91 9.73 -6.88 -22.80
N ILE A 92 9.31 -8.15 -22.69
CA ILE A 92 8.03 -8.61 -23.20
C ILE A 92 6.96 -8.43 -22.13
N CYS A 93 5.88 -7.77 -22.49
CA CYS A 93 4.73 -7.57 -21.61
C CYS A 93 3.42 -8.03 -22.28
N GLY A 94 2.70 -8.93 -21.63
CA GLY A 94 1.38 -9.39 -22.07
C GLY A 94 0.22 -8.57 -21.54
N ALA A 95 0.48 -7.56 -20.70
CA ALA A 95 -0.56 -6.78 -20.06
C ALA A 95 -1.24 -5.81 -21.04
N PRO A 96 -2.57 -5.70 -20.98
CA PRO A 96 -3.35 -4.87 -21.90
C PRO A 96 -3.18 -3.36 -21.64
N ASN A 97 -2.69 -2.99 -20.47
CA ASN A 97 -2.51 -1.60 -20.04
C ASN A 97 -1.07 -1.06 -20.27
N MET A 98 -0.21 -1.83 -20.96
CA MET A 98 1.14 -1.37 -21.34
C MET A 98 1.05 -0.29 -22.40
N ALA A 99 1.73 0.85 -22.19
CA ALA A 99 1.83 1.91 -23.17
C ALA A 99 3.14 2.70 -23.03
N ALA A 100 3.63 3.29 -24.12
CA ALA A 100 4.75 4.21 -24.10
C ALA A 100 4.42 5.47 -23.26
N GLY A 101 5.43 6.01 -22.55
CA GLY A 101 5.29 7.17 -21.67
C GLY A 101 4.85 6.84 -20.24
N GLU A 102 4.53 5.60 -19.94
CA GLU A 102 4.14 5.18 -18.58
C GLU A 102 5.37 4.94 -17.69
N LYS A 103 5.26 5.34 -16.41
CA LYS A 103 6.17 4.88 -15.36
C LYS A 103 5.57 3.63 -14.71
N VAL A 104 6.34 2.58 -14.65
CA VAL A 104 5.91 1.23 -14.24
C VAL A 104 6.86 0.65 -13.21
N VAL A 105 6.47 -0.45 -12.55
CA VAL A 105 7.37 -1.22 -11.70
C VAL A 105 7.99 -2.36 -12.50
N VAL A 106 9.32 -2.44 -12.48
CA VAL A 106 10.09 -3.44 -13.22
C VAL A 106 10.88 -4.30 -12.25
N THR A 107 10.71 -5.61 -12.36
CA THR A 107 11.55 -6.60 -11.70
C THR A 107 12.65 -7.03 -12.63
N LEU A 108 13.90 -6.90 -12.21
CA LEU A 108 15.07 -7.14 -13.03
C LEU A 108 15.68 -8.53 -12.75
N PRO A 109 16.51 -9.07 -13.66
CA PRO A 109 17.23 -10.31 -13.42
C PRO A 109 18.00 -10.28 -12.09
N GLY A 110 17.81 -11.33 -11.29
CA GLY A 110 18.31 -11.43 -9.92
C GLY A 110 17.27 -11.11 -8.85
N ALA A 111 16.13 -10.51 -9.21
CA ALA A 111 15.02 -10.37 -8.29
C ALA A 111 14.34 -11.73 -8.03
N VAL A 112 13.83 -11.89 -6.80
CA VAL A 112 13.04 -13.05 -6.36
C VAL A 112 11.70 -12.53 -5.88
N LEU A 113 10.62 -13.06 -6.42
CA LEU A 113 9.24 -12.73 -6.10
C LEU A 113 8.61 -13.80 -5.19
N PRO A 114 7.42 -13.56 -4.62
CA PRO A 114 6.74 -14.53 -3.78
C PRO A 114 6.65 -15.91 -4.44
N GLY A 115 6.84 -16.98 -3.63
CA GLY A 115 6.89 -18.35 -4.13
C GLY A 115 8.22 -18.73 -4.78
N ASP A 116 9.31 -18.07 -4.41
CA ASP A 116 10.67 -18.30 -4.92
C ASP A 116 10.79 -18.12 -6.45
N PHE A 117 9.93 -17.28 -7.02
CA PHE A 117 9.94 -17.01 -8.45
C PHE A 117 11.10 -16.08 -8.82
N LYS A 118 12.15 -16.66 -9.42
CA LYS A 118 13.36 -15.93 -9.85
C LYS A 118 13.16 -15.26 -11.19
N ILE A 119 13.54 -14.00 -11.27
CA ILE A 119 13.57 -13.25 -12.53
C ILE A 119 14.91 -13.50 -13.22
N GLU A 120 14.84 -14.05 -14.42
CA GLU A 120 15.98 -14.33 -15.28
C GLU A 120 15.69 -13.89 -16.71
N PRO A 121 16.74 -13.57 -17.52
CA PRO A 121 16.56 -13.31 -18.94
C PRO A 121 15.90 -14.51 -19.63
N ARG A 122 14.78 -14.26 -20.31
CA ARG A 122 14.00 -15.33 -20.93
C ARG A 122 13.77 -15.09 -22.42
N LYS A 123 14.17 -16.07 -23.24
CA LYS A 123 13.84 -16.03 -24.66
C LYS A 123 12.43 -16.55 -24.89
N THR A 124 11.55 -15.68 -25.39
CA THR A 124 10.18 -16.02 -25.73
C THR A 124 9.68 -15.12 -26.87
N TYR A 125 8.74 -15.59 -27.68
CA TYR A 125 8.17 -14.86 -28.81
C TYR A 125 9.19 -14.21 -29.77
N GLY A 126 10.38 -14.79 -29.90
CA GLY A 126 11.44 -14.28 -30.79
C GLY A 126 12.40 -13.26 -30.16
N HIS A 127 12.09 -12.75 -28.98
CA HIS A 127 12.90 -11.77 -28.25
C HIS A 127 13.51 -12.37 -26.98
N ILE A 128 14.46 -11.67 -26.39
CA ILE A 128 15.00 -11.94 -25.04
C ILE A 128 14.42 -10.87 -24.13
N SER A 129 13.55 -11.27 -23.20
CA SER A 129 13.02 -10.37 -22.17
C SER A 129 14.00 -10.31 -20.99
N ASN A 130 14.57 -9.14 -20.73
CA ASN A 130 15.56 -8.89 -19.69
C ASN A 130 14.96 -8.19 -18.47
N GLY A 131 13.86 -8.73 -17.97
CA GLY A 131 13.08 -8.24 -16.86
C GLY A 131 11.59 -8.50 -17.07
N MET A 132 10.79 -8.05 -16.12
CA MET A 132 9.34 -8.18 -16.16
C MET A 132 8.69 -6.93 -15.56
N CYS A 133 7.69 -6.37 -16.23
CA CYS A 133 6.83 -5.34 -15.62
C CYS A 133 5.82 -6.02 -14.70
N ALA A 134 5.79 -5.64 -13.44
CA ALA A 134 5.06 -6.34 -12.41
C ALA A 134 3.60 -5.87 -12.26
N SER A 135 2.71 -6.81 -11.96
CA SER A 135 1.35 -6.58 -11.45
C SER A 135 1.34 -6.52 -9.92
N GLU A 136 0.22 -6.07 -9.32
CA GLU A 136 0.05 -6.08 -7.87
C GLU A 136 0.19 -7.50 -7.29
N ARG A 137 -0.40 -8.48 -7.96
CA ARG A 137 -0.33 -9.89 -7.54
C ARG A 137 1.09 -10.43 -7.48
N GLU A 138 1.92 -10.09 -8.45
CA GLU A 138 3.31 -10.57 -8.51
C GLU A 138 4.17 -9.99 -7.40
N LEU A 139 3.83 -8.82 -6.88
CA LEU A 139 4.51 -8.19 -5.75
C LEU A 139 3.84 -8.49 -4.39
N GLY A 140 2.77 -9.28 -4.36
CA GLY A 140 2.04 -9.57 -3.12
C GLY A 140 1.22 -8.38 -2.57
N LEU A 141 0.93 -7.38 -3.41
CA LEU A 141 0.17 -6.18 -3.05
C LEU A 141 -1.36 -6.34 -3.17
N GLY A 142 -1.82 -7.46 -3.70
CA GLY A 142 -3.22 -7.77 -3.90
C GLY A 142 -3.43 -8.89 -4.91
N ASP A 143 -4.68 -9.23 -5.19
CA ASP A 143 -5.04 -10.33 -6.10
C ASP A 143 -5.16 -9.90 -7.56
N SER A 144 -5.11 -8.60 -7.85
CA SER A 144 -5.28 -8.08 -9.20
C SER A 144 -4.18 -8.52 -10.14
N HIS A 145 -4.58 -9.10 -11.26
CA HIS A 145 -3.73 -9.54 -12.36
C HIS A 145 -4.22 -8.98 -13.71
N ASP A 146 -5.05 -7.96 -13.68
CA ASP A 146 -5.68 -7.39 -14.88
C ASP A 146 -4.73 -6.51 -15.71
N GLY A 147 -3.54 -6.25 -15.17
CA GLY A 147 -2.49 -5.47 -15.82
C GLY A 147 -1.29 -5.25 -14.92
N ILE A 148 -0.34 -4.50 -15.43
CA ILE A 148 0.84 -4.07 -14.67
C ILE A 148 0.55 -2.84 -13.83
N ILE A 149 1.38 -2.59 -12.81
CA ILE A 149 1.32 -1.39 -11.98
C ILE A 149 1.73 -0.19 -12.82
N LEU A 150 0.78 0.75 -13.01
CA LEU A 150 1.03 2.06 -13.59
C LEU A 150 1.15 3.07 -12.46
N LEU A 151 2.34 3.62 -12.23
CA LEU A 151 2.58 4.49 -11.08
C LEU A 151 1.73 5.76 -11.07
N ARG A 152 1.31 6.27 -12.25
CA ARG A 152 0.37 7.40 -12.33
C ARG A 152 -1.02 7.09 -11.74
N LYS A 153 -1.38 5.80 -11.61
CA LYS A 153 -2.64 5.34 -11.01
C LYS A 153 -2.47 4.81 -9.59
N TYR A 154 -1.24 4.86 -9.06
CA TYR A 154 -0.91 4.28 -7.77
C TYR A 154 -1.13 5.24 -6.59
N GLY A 155 -1.68 6.42 -6.83
CA GLY A 155 -2.06 7.37 -5.80
C GLY A 155 -0.98 8.39 -5.42
N PHE A 156 0.06 8.52 -6.23
CA PHE A 156 1.03 9.61 -6.12
C PHE A 156 0.39 10.93 -6.55
N THR A 157 0.73 12.01 -5.87
CA THR A 157 0.40 13.35 -6.35
C THR A 157 1.13 13.64 -7.68
N PRO A 158 0.66 14.57 -8.50
CA PRO A 158 1.36 14.94 -9.72
C PRO A 158 2.84 15.31 -9.48
N GLU A 159 3.12 16.04 -8.38
CA GLU A 159 4.47 16.46 -8.03
C GLU A 159 5.36 15.29 -7.59
N GLU A 160 4.82 14.32 -6.87
CA GLU A 160 5.51 13.08 -6.50
C GLU A 160 5.80 12.24 -7.75
N TYR A 161 4.78 12.06 -8.61
CA TYR A 161 4.91 11.28 -9.83
C TYR A 161 5.99 11.84 -10.77
N GLU A 162 6.04 13.16 -10.94
CA GLU A 162 7.06 13.80 -11.79
C GLU A 162 8.48 13.60 -11.26
N LYS A 163 8.66 13.51 -9.95
CA LYS A 163 9.97 13.28 -9.33
C LYS A 163 10.49 11.86 -9.48
N LEU A 164 9.63 10.89 -9.72
CA LEU A 164 10.06 9.50 -9.91
C LEU A 164 10.98 9.39 -11.12
N GLN A 165 12.13 8.76 -10.92
CA GLN A 165 13.13 8.56 -11.97
C GLN A 165 13.27 7.08 -12.30
N PRO A 166 13.61 6.73 -13.56
CA PRO A 166 14.02 5.37 -13.88
C PRO A 166 15.18 4.92 -12.99
N GLY A 167 15.07 3.74 -12.41
CA GLY A 167 16.06 3.19 -11.48
C GLY A 167 15.80 3.48 -10.01
N ASP A 168 14.83 4.34 -9.66
CA ASP A 168 14.42 4.52 -8.27
C ASP A 168 13.98 3.19 -7.66
N ASP A 169 14.31 2.96 -6.40
CA ASP A 169 13.94 1.75 -5.68
C ASP A 169 12.42 1.67 -5.47
N ALA A 170 11.78 0.77 -6.24
CA ALA A 170 10.35 0.56 -6.15
C ALA A 170 9.93 -0.23 -4.89
N MET A 171 10.84 -0.98 -4.27
CA MET A 171 10.57 -1.64 -2.99
C MET A 171 10.31 -0.61 -1.91
N HIS A 172 11.22 0.35 -1.78
CA HIS A 172 11.07 1.45 -0.82
C HIS A 172 9.89 2.38 -1.18
N LEU A 173 9.74 2.72 -2.47
CA LEU A 173 8.65 3.57 -2.96
C LEU A 173 7.25 3.02 -2.64
N LEU A 174 7.10 1.70 -2.69
CA LEU A 174 5.83 0.99 -2.44
C LEU A 174 5.76 0.40 -1.03
N HIS A 175 6.74 0.70 -0.17
CA HIS A 175 6.83 0.19 1.20
C HIS A 175 6.80 -1.35 1.31
N LEU A 176 7.48 -2.02 0.38
CA LEU A 176 7.55 -3.48 0.31
C LEU A 176 8.73 -4.06 1.08
N ASP A 177 9.67 -3.23 1.50
CA ASP A 177 10.90 -3.57 2.25
C ASP A 177 10.74 -3.40 3.77
N GLU A 178 9.61 -2.84 4.23
CA GLU A 178 9.38 -2.56 5.64
C GLU A 178 8.90 -3.80 6.40
N PRO A 179 9.53 -4.15 7.53
CA PRO A 179 9.04 -5.21 8.40
C PRO A 179 7.71 -4.84 9.05
N LEU A 180 6.97 -5.85 9.53
CA LEU A 180 5.73 -5.69 10.28
C LEU A 180 5.73 -6.66 11.47
N LEU A 181 5.28 -6.18 12.61
CA LEU A 181 5.08 -7.02 13.79
C LEU A 181 3.64 -7.54 13.84
N GLU A 182 3.44 -8.83 13.71
CA GLU A 182 2.17 -9.47 14.01
C GLU A 182 2.06 -9.76 15.51
N ILE A 183 0.95 -9.31 16.12
CA ILE A 183 0.70 -9.52 17.55
C ILE A 183 -0.53 -10.38 17.77
N ASN A 184 -0.48 -11.18 18.83
CA ASN A 184 -1.62 -11.95 19.30
C ASN A 184 -2.46 -11.09 20.28
N ILE A 185 -3.78 -11.05 20.05
CA ILE A 185 -4.71 -10.31 20.90
C ILE A 185 -5.74 -11.26 21.49
N THR A 186 -5.81 -11.28 22.81
CA THR A 186 -6.81 -12.06 23.53
C THR A 186 -8.22 -11.48 23.32
N PRO A 187 -9.28 -12.31 23.38
CA PRO A 187 -10.65 -11.88 23.06
C PRO A 187 -11.19 -10.72 23.92
N ASP A 188 -10.64 -10.53 25.13
CA ASP A 188 -11.01 -9.44 26.05
C ASP A 188 -10.38 -8.09 25.70
N ARG A 189 -9.41 -8.06 24.77
CA ARG A 189 -8.64 -6.87 24.39
C ARG A 189 -8.97 -6.37 22.98
N GLY A 190 -10.23 -6.44 22.59
CA GLY A 190 -10.68 -6.02 21.25
C GLY A 190 -10.27 -4.59 20.83
N TYR A 191 -10.03 -3.70 21.78
CA TYR A 191 -9.51 -2.35 21.50
C TYR A 191 -8.11 -2.34 20.87
N ALA A 192 -7.31 -3.37 21.12
CA ALA A 192 -5.96 -3.51 20.56
C ALA A 192 -5.96 -3.93 19.09
N PHE A 193 -7.13 -4.21 18.48
CA PHE A 193 -7.30 -4.30 17.03
C PHE A 193 -7.26 -2.92 16.35
N SER A 194 -6.60 -1.95 16.95
CA SER A 194 -6.42 -0.62 16.36
C SER A 194 -5.06 -0.05 16.77
N TYR A 195 -4.44 0.76 15.91
CA TYR A 195 -3.22 1.48 16.24
C TYR A 195 -3.38 2.37 17.47
N ARG A 196 -4.55 2.98 17.64
CA ARG A 196 -4.89 3.74 18.84
C ARG A 196 -4.77 2.90 20.12
N GLY A 197 -5.26 1.65 20.08
CA GLY A 197 -5.19 0.74 21.22
C GLY A 197 -3.78 0.24 21.48
N VAL A 198 -3.08 -0.22 20.44
CA VAL A 198 -1.69 -0.68 20.55
C VAL A 198 -0.76 0.42 21.06
N SER A 199 -0.89 1.64 20.53
CA SER A 199 -0.08 2.79 20.95
C SER A 199 -0.32 3.16 22.42
N ARG A 200 -1.54 3.03 22.90
CA ARG A 200 -1.85 3.23 24.32
C ARG A 200 -1.20 2.15 25.19
N GLU A 201 -1.19 0.90 24.75
CA GLU A 201 -0.49 -0.16 25.46
C GLU A 201 1.02 0.03 25.42
N TYR A 202 1.58 0.50 24.31
CA TYR A 202 3.00 0.87 24.23
C TYR A 202 3.34 2.00 25.20
N HIS A 203 2.48 3.03 25.31
CA HIS A 203 2.59 4.07 26.33
C HIS A 203 2.61 3.47 27.76
N HIS A 204 1.67 2.56 28.07
CA HIS A 204 1.61 1.92 29.38
C HIS A 204 2.87 1.10 29.69
N SER A 205 3.44 0.44 28.69
CA SER A 205 4.66 -0.35 28.83
C SER A 205 5.91 0.49 29.02
N THR A 206 6.05 1.58 28.29
CA THR A 206 7.32 2.33 28.15
C THR A 206 7.34 3.68 28.87
N GLY A 207 6.15 4.26 29.16
CA GLY A 207 6.01 5.64 29.64
C GLY A 207 6.13 6.69 28.53
N ALA A 208 6.27 6.29 27.26
CA ALA A 208 6.34 7.21 26.12
C ALA A 208 5.11 8.12 26.02
N ALA A 209 5.23 9.36 25.60
CA ALA A 209 4.10 10.28 25.52
C ALA A 209 3.09 9.79 24.47
N TYR A 210 1.83 9.71 24.86
CA TYR A 210 0.71 9.28 24.03
C TYR A 210 -0.18 10.46 23.66
N THR A 211 -0.54 10.56 22.39
CA THR A 211 -1.48 11.55 21.86
C THR A 211 -2.57 10.85 21.07
N ASP A 212 -3.83 11.14 21.36
CA ASP A 212 -4.95 10.63 20.59
C ASP A 212 -5.33 11.64 19.49
N PRO A 213 -5.03 11.36 18.22
CA PRO A 213 -5.34 12.28 17.12
C PRO A 213 -6.84 12.58 17.00
N ALA A 214 -7.70 11.63 17.38
CA ALA A 214 -9.14 11.83 17.33
C ALA A 214 -9.59 12.88 18.35
N VAL A 215 -8.97 12.91 19.54
CA VAL A 215 -9.25 13.93 20.57
C VAL A 215 -8.71 15.28 20.11
N ALA A 216 -7.48 15.35 19.66
CA ALA A 216 -6.86 16.57 19.17
C ALA A 216 -7.62 17.20 17.98
N LEU A 217 -8.10 16.38 17.06
CA LEU A 217 -8.93 16.83 15.94
C LEU A 217 -10.30 17.30 16.41
N ASN A 218 -10.90 16.62 17.40
CA ASN A 218 -12.22 17.00 17.94
C ASN A 218 -12.16 18.31 18.72
N GLU A 219 -11.05 18.65 19.37
CA GLU A 219 -10.84 19.95 20.00
C GLU A 219 -10.77 21.09 18.97
N LYS A 220 -10.12 20.88 17.83
CA LYS A 220 -10.00 21.87 16.76
C LYS A 220 -11.25 21.99 15.90
N ALA A 221 -11.91 20.89 15.61
CA ALA A 221 -13.10 20.81 14.77
C ALA A 221 -14.04 19.73 15.32
N PRO A 222 -14.85 20.05 16.36
CA PRO A 222 -15.70 19.07 17.02
C PRO A 222 -16.62 18.33 16.04
N ILE A 223 -16.37 17.04 15.84
CA ILE A 223 -17.21 16.16 15.01
C ILE A 223 -18.62 16.04 15.61
N THR A 224 -18.68 16.11 16.94
CA THR A 224 -19.90 16.01 17.72
C THR A 224 -20.70 17.31 17.78
N LYS A 225 -20.13 18.44 17.31
CA LYS A 225 -20.89 19.65 17.18
C LYS A 225 -21.88 19.45 16.05
N GLY A 226 -23.14 19.19 16.39
CA GLY A 226 -24.21 18.99 15.42
C GLY A 226 -24.28 20.13 14.41
N LEU A 227 -24.87 19.88 13.25
CA LEU A 227 -25.22 20.96 12.34
C LEU A 227 -26.11 21.96 13.06
N PRO A 228 -26.00 23.26 12.76
CA PRO A 228 -26.92 24.26 13.31
C PRO A 228 -28.36 23.82 13.10
N GLU A 229 -29.20 24.08 14.12
CA GLU A 229 -30.63 23.79 14.02
C GLU A 229 -31.21 24.41 12.75
N GLY A 230 -32.01 23.63 11.99
CA GLY A 230 -32.57 24.08 10.71
C GLY A 230 -31.68 23.89 9.51
N THR A 231 -30.47 23.31 9.63
CA THR A 231 -29.67 22.96 8.48
C THR A 231 -30.39 21.88 7.65
N LYS A 232 -30.79 22.21 6.41
CA LYS A 232 -31.35 21.23 5.49
C LYS A 232 -30.23 20.35 4.96
N THR A 233 -30.40 19.05 5.06
CA THR A 233 -29.53 18.05 4.46
C THR A 233 -30.27 17.35 3.31
N ASP A 234 -29.54 16.88 2.31
CA ASP A 234 -30.12 16.06 1.25
C ASP A 234 -30.33 14.59 1.69
N ILE A 235 -30.05 14.31 2.95
CA ILE A 235 -30.18 12.97 3.55
C ILE A 235 -31.24 13.06 4.64
N GLU A 236 -32.31 12.30 4.47
CA GLU A 236 -33.29 12.05 5.50
C GLU A 236 -32.89 10.79 6.28
N VAL A 237 -32.82 10.91 7.61
CA VAL A 237 -32.58 9.75 8.50
C VAL A 237 -33.93 9.35 9.07
N ILE A 238 -34.42 8.20 8.69
CA ILE A 238 -35.68 7.62 9.20
C ILE A 238 -35.31 6.52 10.20
N VAL A 239 -35.82 6.63 11.44
CA VAL A 239 -35.72 5.56 12.43
C VAL A 239 -37.00 4.75 12.38
N ASP A 240 -36.92 3.55 11.79
CA ASP A 240 -38.04 2.58 11.74
C ASP A 240 -37.63 1.37 12.59
N ASP A 241 -37.90 1.47 13.90
CA ASP A 241 -37.66 0.39 14.85
C ASP A 241 -38.98 -0.15 15.37
N ASN A 242 -39.47 -1.18 14.73
CA ASN A 242 -40.71 -1.88 15.04
C ASN A 242 -40.57 -2.86 16.22
N ASN A 243 -39.37 -3.06 16.75
CA ASN A 243 -39.07 -4.05 17.79
C ASN A 243 -38.00 -3.52 18.77
N PRO A 244 -38.27 -2.42 19.46
CA PRO A 244 -37.29 -1.82 20.37
C PRO A 244 -36.93 -2.78 21.51
N ILE A 245 -35.64 -2.89 21.83
CA ILE A 245 -35.12 -3.71 22.93
C ILE A 245 -35.50 -3.05 24.26
N HIS A 246 -36.32 -3.71 25.04
CA HIS A 246 -36.87 -3.17 26.31
C HIS A 246 -37.51 -1.80 26.16
N GLY A 247 -38.14 -1.51 25.02
CA GLY A 247 -38.77 -0.23 24.76
C GLY A 247 -37.83 0.92 24.40
N VAL A 248 -36.56 0.62 24.17
CA VAL A 248 -35.53 1.59 23.76
C VAL A 248 -35.06 1.26 22.34
N VAL A 249 -34.95 2.29 21.50
CA VAL A 249 -34.40 2.16 20.13
C VAL A 249 -32.96 1.62 20.21
N GLY A 250 -32.63 0.61 19.41
CA GLY A 250 -31.34 -0.04 19.42
C GLY A 250 -30.18 0.87 19.03
N CYS A 251 -30.45 1.90 18.19
CA CYS A 251 -29.48 2.94 17.82
C CYS A 251 -30.04 4.30 18.25
N ASP A 252 -29.61 4.82 19.38
CA ASP A 252 -30.04 6.12 19.95
C ASP A 252 -29.17 7.29 19.45
N ARG A 253 -28.05 7.01 18.78
CA ARG A 253 -27.16 8.03 18.21
C ARG A 253 -26.64 7.60 16.84
N TYR A 254 -26.95 8.39 15.84
CA TYR A 254 -26.51 8.16 14.48
C TYR A 254 -26.03 9.48 13.85
N TYR A 255 -24.85 9.45 13.25
CA TYR A 255 -24.28 10.60 12.56
C TYR A 255 -24.13 10.28 11.07
N ALA A 256 -24.78 11.08 10.24
CA ALA A 256 -24.63 10.98 8.78
C ALA A 256 -24.06 12.29 8.23
N ARG A 257 -23.16 12.18 7.29
CA ARG A 257 -22.60 13.32 6.56
C ARG A 257 -22.61 13.04 5.07
N ALA A 258 -23.04 14.03 4.29
CA ALA A 258 -22.91 14.00 2.84
C ALA A 258 -21.59 14.66 2.42
N VAL A 259 -20.82 13.99 1.61
CA VAL A 259 -19.62 14.53 0.94
C VAL A 259 -19.98 14.79 -0.51
N LYS A 260 -19.75 16.01 -1.00
CA LYS A 260 -20.04 16.41 -2.38
C LYS A 260 -18.77 16.98 -3.02
N GLY A 261 -18.74 16.95 -4.36
CA GLY A 261 -17.66 17.58 -5.13
C GLY A 261 -16.37 16.74 -5.18
N PHE A 262 -16.42 15.46 -4.84
CA PHE A 262 -15.29 14.55 -5.10
C PHE A 262 -15.37 13.96 -6.50
N ASP A 263 -14.23 13.66 -7.09
CA ASP A 263 -14.12 12.92 -8.34
C ASP A 263 -14.13 11.42 -8.05
N PRO A 264 -15.16 10.67 -8.47
CA PRO A 264 -15.21 9.22 -8.21
C PRO A 264 -14.13 8.43 -8.98
N ALA A 265 -13.47 9.04 -9.96
CA ALA A 265 -12.35 8.44 -10.68
C ALA A 265 -10.99 8.70 -10.02
N SER A 266 -10.96 9.49 -8.94
CA SER A 266 -9.73 9.73 -8.18
C SER A 266 -9.19 8.43 -7.57
N HIS A 267 -7.89 8.24 -7.69
CA HIS A 267 -7.22 7.10 -7.07
C HIS A 267 -6.98 7.34 -5.58
N THR A 268 -7.03 6.26 -4.79
CA THR A 268 -6.67 6.30 -3.37
C THR A 268 -5.23 6.82 -3.24
N PRO A 269 -4.97 7.85 -2.42
CA PRO A 269 -3.63 8.35 -2.19
C PRO A 269 -2.68 7.24 -1.72
N ASN A 270 -1.41 7.29 -2.15
CA ASN A 270 -0.43 6.24 -1.85
C ASN A 270 -0.27 5.99 -0.34
N TRP A 271 -0.18 7.05 0.48
CA TRP A 271 -0.10 6.92 1.94
C TRP A 271 -1.33 6.22 2.57
N MET A 272 -2.52 6.45 2.01
CA MET A 272 -3.74 5.80 2.49
C MET A 272 -3.81 4.35 2.02
N ARG A 273 -3.37 4.07 0.78
CA ARG A 273 -3.27 2.73 0.22
C ARG A 273 -2.36 1.85 1.09
N ARG A 274 -1.17 2.35 1.47
CA ARG A 274 -0.27 1.68 2.41
C ARG A 274 -0.98 1.32 3.71
N ARG A 275 -1.61 2.28 4.38
CA ARG A 275 -2.31 2.05 5.65
C ARG A 275 -3.46 1.06 5.54
N LEU A 276 -4.23 1.11 4.45
CA LEU A 276 -5.30 0.15 4.20
C LEU A 276 -4.76 -1.26 3.95
N THR A 277 -3.63 -1.39 3.27
CA THR A 277 -2.97 -2.69 3.05
C THR A 277 -2.46 -3.30 4.36
N LEU A 278 -1.96 -2.48 5.28
CA LEU A 278 -1.51 -2.91 6.61
C LEU A 278 -2.67 -3.08 7.60
N SER A 279 -3.82 -2.50 7.32
CA SER A 279 -4.96 -2.58 8.22
C SER A 279 -5.58 -3.98 8.14
N LEU A 280 -6.02 -4.45 9.29
CA LEU A 280 -6.67 -5.76 9.45
C LEU A 280 -8.02 -5.90 8.77
N ILE A 281 -8.47 -4.87 8.11
CA ILE A 281 -9.71 -4.90 7.34
C ILE A 281 -9.43 -5.52 5.96
N HIS A 282 -8.79 -6.68 5.96
CA HIS A 282 -8.90 -7.63 4.87
C HIS A 282 -10.11 -8.51 5.17
N ILE A 283 -11.23 -7.91 4.99
CA ILE A 283 -12.48 -8.64 4.92
C ILE A 283 -12.85 -8.75 3.45
#